data_51258068b14bbda774bcef07d5229d7d
#
_entry.id   51258068b14bbda774bcef07d5229d7d
#
_cell.length_a   1.000
_cell.length_b   1.000
_cell.length_c   1.000
_cell.angle_alpha   90.00
_cell.angle_beta   90.00
_cell.angle_gamma   90.00
#
_symmetry.space_group_name_H-M   'P 1'
#
loop_
_entity.id
_entity.type
_entity.pdbx_description
1 polymer ?
#
loop_
_entity_poly.entity_id
_entity_poly.type
_entity_poly.pdbx_seq_one_letter_code
_entity_poly.pdbx_strand_id
1 'polypeptide(L)'
;MAQTEPVDWRIQLSGDACPLSVELKESTGLPWGCVVRPFASPREGTQLPVVSEKEVERCGNCYAYPNHLCTFEYRRWRCAICGNRNRMPARYTRQGDRARLPEFAGECYELDMKPTADDEVSFGERPAYIAVVDGSGDGDFMELVRSALSAAVSALEPTDLFALVTVTEDIGLYDLRAAVPAVRQVAVPSSGGLSVPLEELLPLGEALVQVGRYAETIKAAIDSLLAPEEMAAMEAAAGEVAAQHADDEAGESQVKEIPAEATAKRRVGFGAAVSAVVDLLSTAPSGASYAPRILSFLSGLPNHGAGSLRPRTSNGADGRRQKSTPSLKPATPFYRNLGRLCAERGICADLYIISHKGTDLGSLRPLCTLSGGVLHLYEPVAKEGWASVPQDVFNALSRKRAMQGMLRLRTSEEFRTSKAFGHLTPDSQYENLYHVTACDEGSSFAFDLDFADASTFASEEGSGRGSDDEDRGSASGGLRTPRIQMAFCYCARLQASKPPGAAGVEWRASPLVKRLRVQTVEFDVAKTPVEMYAGMVPEVILKLLVVSLFTTTIIVI
;
A
#
# COMPACT_ATOMS: atom_id res chain seq x y z
N MET A 1 10.93 11.94 34.82
CA MET A 1 10.11 11.50 33.68
C MET A 1 10.89 10.38 33.04
N ALA A 2 10.52 9.14 33.29
CA ALA A 2 11.12 7.99 32.61
C ALA A 2 10.74 8.09 31.14
N GLN A 3 11.72 8.17 30.26
CA GLN A 3 11.53 7.98 28.83
C GLN A 3 11.07 6.53 28.67
N THR A 4 9.76 6.34 28.47
CA THR A 4 9.24 5.06 28.01
C THR A 4 9.83 4.84 26.63
N GLU A 5 10.76 3.90 26.52
CA GLU A 5 11.28 3.45 25.23
C GLU A 5 10.09 3.11 24.31
N PRO A 6 10.12 3.51 23.03
CA PRO A 6 9.06 3.14 22.11
C PRO A 6 9.01 1.62 22.01
N VAL A 7 7.93 1.05 22.50
CA VAL A 7 7.71 -0.38 22.47
C VAL A 7 7.52 -0.79 21.01
N ASP A 8 8.37 -1.67 20.51
CA ASP A 8 8.32 -2.22 19.14
C ASP A 8 7.16 -3.23 19.01
N TRP A 9 5.93 -2.71 19.09
CA TRP A 9 4.73 -3.54 19.02
C TRP A 9 4.20 -3.66 17.61
N ARG A 10 4.22 -4.86 17.07
CA ARG A 10 3.55 -5.22 15.81
C ARG A 10 2.06 -5.40 15.99
N ILE A 11 1.63 -5.87 17.17
CA ILE A 11 0.23 -5.97 17.62
C ILE A 11 0.10 -5.17 18.91
N GLN A 12 -0.75 -4.16 18.93
CA GLN A 12 -1.01 -3.31 20.08
C GLN A 12 -2.51 -3.19 20.32
N LEU A 13 -2.97 -3.56 21.52
CA LEU A 13 -4.37 -3.38 21.93
C LEU A 13 -4.67 -1.93 22.30
N SER A 14 -5.97 -1.61 22.35
CA SER A 14 -6.48 -0.35 22.89
C SER A 14 -6.27 -0.18 24.40
N GLY A 15 -5.85 -1.25 25.09
CA GLY A 15 -5.47 -1.28 26.50
C GLY A 15 -4.49 -2.41 26.77
N ASP A 16 -3.85 -2.41 27.94
CA ASP A 16 -2.91 -3.45 28.36
C ASP A 16 -3.60 -4.80 28.59
N ALA A 17 -4.93 -4.78 28.80
CA ALA A 17 -5.73 -5.97 29.07
C ALA A 17 -7.04 -5.99 28.27
N CYS A 18 -7.56 -7.18 28.01
CA CYS A 18 -8.89 -7.38 27.42
C CYS A 18 -9.99 -7.24 28.49
N PRO A 19 -11.18 -6.71 28.17
CA PRO A 19 -12.30 -6.70 29.12
C PRO A 19 -12.71 -8.13 29.48
N LEU A 20 -13.04 -8.39 30.76
CA LEU A 20 -13.46 -9.71 31.24
C LEU A 20 -14.73 -10.21 30.54
N SER A 21 -15.70 -9.30 30.30
CA SER A 21 -17.02 -9.64 29.74
C SER A 21 -17.56 -8.52 28.86
N VAL A 22 -18.65 -8.81 28.15
CA VAL A 22 -19.40 -7.83 27.34
C VAL A 22 -19.88 -6.67 28.21
N GLU A 23 -20.40 -6.94 29.40
CA GLU A 23 -20.92 -5.91 30.30
C GLU A 23 -19.80 -4.95 30.74
N LEU A 24 -18.60 -5.47 31.00
CA LEU A 24 -17.47 -4.63 31.35
C LEU A 24 -17.06 -3.74 30.15
N LYS A 25 -16.98 -4.31 28.94
CA LYS A 25 -16.71 -3.57 27.71
C LYS A 25 -17.70 -2.42 27.52
N GLU A 26 -19.00 -2.72 27.62
CA GLU A 26 -20.09 -1.74 27.45
C GLU A 26 -20.08 -0.66 28.53
N SER A 27 -19.85 -1.04 29.78
CA SER A 27 -19.83 -0.10 30.91
C SER A 27 -18.74 0.95 30.82
N THR A 28 -17.61 0.65 30.18
CA THR A 28 -16.51 1.61 29.99
C THR A 28 -16.70 2.52 28.78
N GLY A 29 -17.47 2.10 27.78
CA GLY A 29 -17.62 2.82 26.52
C GLY A 29 -16.32 2.98 25.70
N LEU A 30 -15.25 2.28 26.09
CA LEU A 30 -13.97 2.31 25.39
C LEU A 30 -14.02 1.44 24.13
N PRO A 31 -13.41 1.86 23.01
CA PRO A 31 -13.25 1.00 21.86
C PRO A 31 -12.30 -0.15 22.23
N TRP A 32 -12.74 -1.38 21.99
CA TRP A 32 -11.89 -2.56 22.15
C TRP A 32 -11.42 -3.01 20.78
N GLY A 33 -10.14 -2.90 20.55
CA GLY A 33 -9.55 -3.21 19.27
C GLY A 33 -8.03 -3.29 19.33
N CYS A 34 -7.43 -3.60 18.20
CA CYS A 34 -5.98 -3.63 18.07
C CYS A 34 -5.50 -2.94 16.80
N VAL A 35 -4.27 -2.45 16.85
CA VAL A 35 -3.52 -1.97 15.70
C VAL A 35 -2.36 -2.92 15.46
N VAL A 36 -2.21 -3.39 14.22
CA VAL A 36 -1.11 -4.25 13.80
C VAL A 36 -0.21 -3.53 12.81
N ARG A 37 1.09 -3.75 12.93
CA ARG A 37 2.13 -3.30 12.01
C ARG A 37 2.85 -4.52 11.44
N PRO A 38 2.28 -5.17 10.42
CA PRO A 38 2.75 -6.49 10.00
C PRO A 38 4.15 -6.47 9.41
N PHE A 39 4.58 -5.34 8.86
CA PHE A 39 5.89 -5.18 8.23
C PHE A 39 6.86 -4.30 9.02
N ALA A 40 6.52 -3.92 10.26
CA ALA A 40 7.44 -3.13 11.10
C ALA A 40 8.81 -3.82 11.20
N SER A 41 9.87 -3.01 11.09
CA SER A 41 11.24 -3.49 11.29
C SER A 41 11.45 -3.93 12.73
N PRO A 42 12.22 -5.01 12.98
CA PRO A 42 12.67 -5.33 14.32
C PRO A 42 13.53 -4.19 14.89
N ARG A 43 13.71 -4.16 16.21
CA ARG A 43 14.62 -3.21 16.85
C ARG A 43 15.99 -3.27 16.20
N GLU A 44 16.70 -2.13 16.17
CA GLU A 44 18.07 -2.08 15.63
C GLU A 44 18.95 -3.18 16.26
N GLY A 45 19.65 -3.90 15.39
CA GLY A 45 20.51 -5.03 15.78
C GLY A 45 19.79 -6.36 16.04
N THR A 46 18.45 -6.42 15.99
CA THR A 46 17.69 -7.66 16.15
C THR A 46 17.25 -8.20 14.78
N GLN A 47 17.66 -9.42 14.46
CA GLN A 47 17.14 -10.14 13.29
C GLN A 47 16.07 -11.13 13.74
N LEU A 48 14.95 -11.19 13.01
CA LEU A 48 13.94 -12.20 13.26
C LEU A 48 14.50 -13.58 12.89
N PRO A 49 14.28 -14.58 13.75
CA PRO A 49 14.65 -15.94 13.41
C PRO A 49 13.85 -16.43 12.21
N VAL A 50 14.52 -17.12 11.29
CA VAL A 50 13.93 -17.62 10.04
C VAL A 50 14.00 -19.14 10.04
N VAL A 51 12.89 -19.79 9.66
CA VAL A 51 12.78 -21.24 9.51
C VAL A 51 12.13 -21.58 8.16
N SER A 52 12.46 -22.74 7.61
CA SER A 52 11.80 -23.19 6.37
C SER A 52 10.33 -23.54 6.62
N GLU A 53 9.43 -23.11 5.73
CA GLU A 53 7.99 -23.45 5.83
C GLU A 53 7.77 -24.96 5.94
N LYS A 54 8.55 -25.77 5.22
CA LYS A 54 8.43 -27.23 5.19
C LYS A 54 8.71 -27.89 6.54
N GLU A 55 9.35 -27.17 7.46
CA GLU A 55 9.70 -27.68 8.79
C GLU A 55 8.64 -27.39 9.85
N VAL A 56 7.66 -26.53 9.55
CA VAL A 56 6.67 -26.05 10.52
C VAL A 56 5.28 -26.56 10.15
N GLU A 57 4.72 -27.43 10.99
CA GLU A 57 3.36 -27.94 10.82
C GLU A 57 2.35 -27.03 11.51
N ARG A 58 1.25 -26.72 10.82
CA ARG A 58 0.15 -25.91 11.35
C ARG A 58 -0.81 -26.76 12.18
N CYS A 59 -1.62 -26.09 13.03
CA CYS A 59 -2.71 -26.73 13.74
C CYS A 59 -3.72 -27.33 12.75
N GLY A 60 -4.09 -28.57 12.92
CA GLY A 60 -5.04 -29.29 12.06
C GLY A 60 -6.48 -28.76 12.13
N ASN A 61 -6.84 -27.95 13.15
CA ASN A 61 -8.15 -27.36 13.32
C ASN A 61 -8.22 -25.91 12.81
N CYS A 62 -7.48 -24.99 13.44
CA CYS A 62 -7.57 -23.55 13.13
C CYS A 62 -6.48 -23.06 12.17
N TYR A 63 -5.57 -23.92 11.74
CA TYR A 63 -4.43 -23.59 10.88
C TYR A 63 -3.49 -22.52 11.45
N ALA A 64 -3.51 -22.28 12.77
CA ALA A 64 -2.56 -21.42 13.44
C ALA A 64 -1.16 -22.05 13.40
N TYR A 65 -0.16 -21.19 13.38
CA TYR A 65 1.23 -21.59 13.42
C TYR A 65 1.65 -21.89 14.87
N PRO A 66 2.53 -22.90 15.10
CA PRO A 66 3.09 -23.14 16.42
C PRO A 66 3.84 -21.90 16.92
N ASN A 67 3.86 -21.71 18.23
CA ASN A 67 4.44 -20.53 18.87
C ASN A 67 4.84 -20.87 20.32
N HIS A 68 5.53 -19.95 20.98
CA HIS A 68 6.05 -20.11 22.34
C HIS A 68 4.99 -20.38 23.42
N LEU A 69 3.71 -20.09 23.15
CA LEU A 69 2.58 -20.35 24.05
C LEU A 69 1.95 -21.75 23.87
N CYS A 70 2.43 -22.52 22.88
CA CYS A 70 1.96 -23.89 22.70
C CYS A 70 2.47 -24.79 23.83
N THR A 71 1.60 -25.65 24.38
CA THR A 71 1.95 -26.62 25.38
C THR A 71 2.20 -27.99 24.76
N PHE A 72 3.08 -28.79 25.40
CA PHE A 72 3.54 -30.07 24.89
C PHE A 72 3.25 -31.16 25.88
N GLU A 73 2.47 -32.15 25.43
CA GLU A 73 2.17 -33.37 26.16
C GLU A 73 2.87 -34.58 25.48
N TYR A 74 2.81 -35.75 26.08
CA TYR A 74 3.39 -36.93 25.47
C TYR A 74 2.86 -37.18 24.04
N ARG A 75 3.73 -37.07 23.01
CA ARG A 75 3.44 -37.23 21.57
C ARG A 75 2.42 -36.27 20.97
N ARG A 76 2.00 -35.24 21.69
CA ARG A 76 1.04 -34.22 21.20
C ARG A 76 1.50 -32.82 21.57
N TRP A 77 1.11 -31.85 20.77
CA TRP A 77 1.20 -30.44 21.10
C TRP A 77 -0.19 -29.80 21.05
N ARG A 78 -0.44 -28.91 21.98
CA ARG A 78 -1.70 -28.20 22.09
C ARG A 78 -1.57 -26.81 21.47
N CYS A 79 -2.48 -26.49 20.55
CA CYS A 79 -2.52 -25.18 19.89
C CYS A 79 -2.85 -24.08 20.89
N ALA A 80 -2.06 -23.01 20.92
CA ALA A 80 -2.29 -21.87 21.80
C ALA A 80 -3.57 -21.07 21.46
N ILE A 81 -4.05 -21.15 20.22
CA ILE A 81 -5.21 -20.36 19.75
C ILE A 81 -6.52 -21.13 20.00
N CYS A 82 -6.66 -22.37 19.54
CA CYS A 82 -7.93 -23.11 19.62
C CYS A 82 -7.89 -24.33 20.56
N GLY A 83 -6.84 -24.51 21.34
CA GLY A 83 -6.73 -25.61 22.28
C GLY A 83 -6.63 -27.02 21.67
N ASN A 84 -6.72 -27.18 20.34
CA ASN A 84 -6.70 -28.48 19.67
C ASN A 84 -5.39 -29.25 19.92
N ARG A 85 -5.51 -30.55 20.14
CA ARG A 85 -4.37 -31.48 20.36
C ARG A 85 -3.91 -32.02 19.01
N ASN A 86 -2.76 -31.60 18.56
CA ASN A 86 -2.13 -32.01 17.32
C ASN A 86 -1.08 -33.10 17.55
N ARG A 87 -0.79 -33.92 16.55
CA ARG A 87 0.32 -34.89 16.60
C ARG A 87 1.65 -34.13 16.69
N MET A 88 2.57 -34.60 17.51
CA MET A 88 3.89 -34.00 17.67
C MET A 88 4.80 -34.38 16.49
N PRO A 89 5.30 -33.42 15.70
CA PRO A 89 6.32 -33.68 14.69
C PRO A 89 7.62 -34.18 15.33
N ALA A 90 8.42 -34.96 14.58
CA ALA A 90 9.71 -35.46 15.03
C ALA A 90 10.65 -34.33 15.52
N ARG A 91 10.59 -33.17 14.87
CA ARG A 91 11.35 -31.96 15.22
C ARG A 91 11.09 -31.49 16.66
N TYR A 92 9.87 -31.67 17.19
CA TYR A 92 9.46 -31.18 18.51
C TYR A 92 9.61 -32.19 19.64
N THR A 93 10.10 -33.41 19.36
CA THR A 93 10.16 -34.51 20.36
C THR A 93 11.23 -34.31 21.42
N ARG A 94 12.33 -33.60 21.09
CA ARG A 94 13.44 -33.36 22.04
C ARG A 94 13.17 -32.10 22.87
N GLN A 95 12.84 -32.30 24.16
CA GLN A 95 12.46 -31.21 25.05
C GLN A 95 13.56 -30.14 25.23
N GLY A 96 14.82 -30.51 25.31
CA GLY A 96 15.95 -29.58 25.52
C GLY A 96 16.26 -28.69 24.30
N ASP A 97 15.92 -29.16 23.09
CA ASP A 97 16.19 -28.44 21.85
C ASP A 97 15.02 -27.53 21.45
N ARG A 98 13.82 -27.80 21.94
CA ARG A 98 12.59 -27.16 21.57
C ARG A 98 12.59 -25.64 21.81
N ALA A 99 13.05 -25.21 22.99
CA ALA A 99 13.13 -23.79 23.34
C ALA A 99 14.10 -22.97 22.43
N ARG A 100 14.98 -23.66 21.69
CA ARG A 100 15.92 -23.04 20.74
C ARG A 100 15.39 -22.95 19.33
N LEU A 101 14.25 -23.60 19.04
CA LEU A 101 13.65 -23.54 17.73
C LEU A 101 13.06 -22.14 17.48
N PRO A 102 13.22 -21.56 16.27
CA PRO A 102 12.74 -20.22 15.93
C PRO A 102 11.29 -19.96 16.33
N GLU A 103 10.42 -20.92 16.09
CA GLU A 103 8.98 -20.84 16.36
C GLU A 103 8.61 -20.81 17.84
N PHE A 104 9.54 -21.15 18.74
CA PHE A 104 9.32 -21.16 20.19
C PHE A 104 10.28 -20.25 20.97
N ALA A 105 11.26 -19.65 20.29
CA ALA A 105 12.27 -18.81 20.92
C ALA A 105 11.76 -17.42 21.32
N GLY A 106 10.63 -16.98 20.75
CA GLY A 106 10.07 -15.67 21.03
C GLY A 106 8.68 -15.49 20.40
N GLU A 107 8.15 -14.29 20.54
CA GLU A 107 6.79 -13.93 20.06
C GLU A 107 6.68 -13.88 18.54
N CYS A 108 7.79 -13.67 17.84
CA CYS A 108 7.80 -13.41 16.41
C CYS A 108 8.93 -14.15 15.69
N TYR A 109 8.60 -14.76 14.55
CA TYR A 109 9.55 -15.42 13.65
C TYR A 109 9.07 -15.34 12.21
N GLU A 110 9.93 -15.70 11.25
CA GLU A 110 9.60 -15.73 9.83
C GLU A 110 9.78 -17.13 9.24
N LEU A 111 8.88 -17.46 8.32
CA LEU A 111 8.98 -18.62 7.46
C LEU A 111 9.55 -18.22 6.11
N ASP A 112 10.54 -18.96 5.65
CA ASP A 112 11.05 -18.85 4.28
C ASP A 112 10.14 -19.67 3.36
N MET A 113 9.34 -18.94 2.57
CA MET A 113 8.38 -19.48 1.63
C MET A 113 9.07 -19.69 0.29
N LYS A 114 9.71 -20.84 0.08
CA LYS A 114 10.28 -21.13 -1.23
C LYS A 114 9.14 -21.36 -2.24
N PRO A 115 9.24 -20.79 -3.46
CA PRO A 115 8.28 -21.11 -4.52
C PRO A 115 8.24 -22.63 -4.70
N THR A 116 7.05 -23.19 -4.70
CA THR A 116 6.83 -24.58 -5.08
C THR A 116 6.88 -24.66 -6.60
N ALA A 117 7.24 -25.81 -7.16
CA ALA A 117 7.28 -26.01 -8.61
C ALA A 117 5.90 -25.82 -9.28
N ASP A 118 4.82 -25.88 -8.49
CA ASP A 118 3.43 -25.64 -8.92
C ASP A 118 3.02 -24.16 -8.79
N ASP A 119 3.80 -23.31 -8.13
CA ASP A 119 3.64 -21.87 -8.15
C ASP A 119 4.18 -21.34 -9.49
N GLU A 120 3.47 -21.60 -10.59
CA GLU A 120 3.75 -20.97 -11.91
C GLU A 120 3.58 -19.44 -11.87
N VAL A 121 3.03 -18.92 -10.80
CA VAL A 121 3.02 -17.49 -10.50
C VAL A 121 4.34 -17.14 -9.83
N SER A 122 5.34 -16.82 -10.64
CA SER A 122 6.57 -16.21 -10.12
C SER A 122 6.18 -14.90 -9.42
N PHE A 123 6.33 -14.88 -8.09
CA PHE A 123 6.06 -13.68 -7.31
C PHE A 123 7.02 -12.58 -7.77
N GLY A 124 6.48 -11.40 -8.09
CA GLY A 124 7.12 -10.20 -8.58
C GLY A 124 8.64 -10.15 -8.48
N GLU A 125 9.33 -10.65 -9.49
CA GLU A 125 10.80 -10.71 -9.48
C GLU A 125 11.43 -9.33 -9.64
N ARG A 126 10.66 -8.33 -10.15
CA ARG A 126 11.19 -6.99 -10.41
C ARG A 126 10.19 -5.90 -10.04
N PRO A 127 10.51 -5.00 -9.12
CA PRO A 127 9.77 -3.77 -8.92
C PRO A 127 9.77 -2.94 -10.21
N ALA A 128 8.60 -2.44 -10.60
CA ALA A 128 8.43 -1.62 -11.78
C ALA A 128 7.70 -0.32 -11.39
N TYR A 129 8.28 0.82 -11.74
CA TYR A 129 7.78 2.13 -11.40
C TYR A 129 7.35 2.86 -12.66
N ILE A 130 6.10 3.26 -12.73
CA ILE A 130 5.53 3.96 -13.88
C ILE A 130 5.13 5.37 -13.44
N ALA A 131 5.85 6.36 -13.92
CA ALA A 131 5.50 7.75 -13.68
C ALA A 131 4.42 8.20 -14.68
N VAL A 132 3.29 8.73 -14.18
CA VAL A 132 2.23 9.31 -14.99
C VAL A 132 2.14 10.80 -14.66
N VAL A 133 2.49 11.67 -15.61
CA VAL A 133 2.64 13.09 -15.39
C VAL A 133 1.58 13.87 -16.17
N ASP A 134 0.85 14.74 -15.48
CA ASP A 134 -0.04 15.70 -16.08
C ASP A 134 0.75 16.76 -16.86
N GLY A 135 0.74 16.67 -18.19
CA GLY A 135 1.43 17.58 -19.11
C GLY A 135 0.77 18.94 -19.26
N SER A 136 -0.36 19.19 -18.59
CA SER A 136 -1.07 20.48 -18.66
C SER A 136 -0.69 21.48 -17.57
N GLY A 137 0.20 21.07 -16.65
CA GLY A 137 0.68 21.91 -15.54
C GLY A 137 1.46 23.13 -16.03
N ASP A 138 1.57 24.14 -15.17
CA ASP A 138 2.41 25.32 -15.42
C ASP A 138 3.90 25.05 -15.19
N GLY A 139 4.75 26.06 -15.44
CA GLY A 139 6.21 25.92 -15.29
C GLY A 139 6.63 25.55 -13.88
N ASP A 140 6.03 26.14 -12.84
CA ASP A 140 6.33 25.81 -11.44
C ASP A 140 6.00 24.34 -11.14
N PHE A 141 4.87 23.84 -11.63
CA PHE A 141 4.49 22.43 -11.49
C PHE A 141 5.48 21.50 -12.22
N MET A 142 5.85 21.81 -13.46
CA MET A 142 6.76 20.98 -14.23
C MET A 142 8.16 20.93 -13.64
N GLU A 143 8.68 22.05 -13.14
CA GLU A 143 9.97 22.11 -12.43
C GLU A 143 9.95 21.22 -11.20
N LEU A 144 8.87 21.28 -10.41
CA LEU A 144 8.70 20.47 -9.22
C LEU A 144 8.58 18.98 -9.55
N VAL A 145 7.84 18.61 -10.60
CA VAL A 145 7.71 17.22 -11.06
C VAL A 145 9.05 16.68 -11.57
N ARG A 146 9.81 17.46 -12.34
CA ARG A 146 11.18 17.08 -12.75
C ARG A 146 12.07 16.78 -11.55
N SER A 147 12.03 17.67 -10.54
CA SER A 147 12.79 17.46 -9.29
C SER A 147 12.30 16.22 -8.52
N ALA A 148 11.00 16.01 -8.42
CA ALA A 148 10.41 14.85 -7.76
C ALA A 148 10.74 13.52 -8.46
N LEU A 149 10.70 13.49 -9.79
CA LEU A 149 11.06 12.31 -10.58
C LEU A 149 12.57 12.02 -10.50
N SER A 150 13.42 13.05 -10.49
CA SER A 150 14.85 12.88 -10.27
C SER A 150 15.14 12.29 -8.89
N ALA A 151 14.44 12.76 -7.86
CA ALA A 151 14.50 12.20 -6.51
C ALA A 151 13.97 10.76 -6.48
N ALA A 152 12.87 10.48 -7.19
CA ALA A 152 12.32 9.12 -7.33
C ALA A 152 13.35 8.16 -7.92
N VAL A 153 13.92 8.48 -9.07
CA VAL A 153 14.93 7.64 -9.74
C VAL A 153 16.17 7.42 -8.86
N SER A 154 16.57 8.45 -8.10
CA SER A 154 17.71 8.33 -7.16
C SER A 154 17.42 7.39 -5.98
N ALA A 155 16.15 7.18 -5.64
CA ALA A 155 15.72 6.25 -4.58
C ALA A 155 15.63 4.80 -5.05
N LEU A 156 15.54 4.56 -6.39
CA LEU A 156 15.41 3.24 -6.97
C LEU A 156 16.73 2.49 -7.03
N GLU A 157 16.66 1.16 -7.00
CA GLU A 157 17.84 0.33 -7.27
C GLU A 157 18.14 0.25 -8.77
N PRO A 158 19.42 0.08 -9.16
CA PRO A 158 19.80 -0.01 -10.57
C PRO A 158 19.08 -1.12 -11.36
N THR A 159 18.58 -2.13 -10.67
CA THR A 159 17.86 -3.27 -11.27
C THR A 159 16.36 -3.06 -11.39
N ASP A 160 15.82 -2.01 -10.77
CA ASP A 160 14.42 -1.67 -10.89
C ASP A 160 14.05 -1.24 -12.30
N LEU A 161 12.78 -1.39 -12.62
CA LEU A 161 12.25 -1.01 -13.92
C LEU A 161 11.53 0.34 -13.82
N PHE A 162 11.66 1.15 -14.85
CA PHE A 162 11.05 2.47 -14.92
C PHE A 162 10.40 2.71 -16.28
N ALA A 163 9.26 3.39 -16.28
CA ALA A 163 8.61 3.92 -17.47
C ALA A 163 8.07 5.32 -17.19
N LEU A 164 7.99 6.16 -18.24
CA LEU A 164 7.45 7.50 -18.18
C LEU A 164 6.27 7.66 -19.14
N VAL A 165 5.18 8.20 -18.63
CA VAL A 165 3.95 8.49 -19.37
C VAL A 165 3.56 9.94 -19.09
N THR A 166 3.26 10.71 -20.12
CA THR A 166 2.64 12.04 -20.00
C THR A 166 1.19 11.97 -20.40
N VAL A 167 0.34 12.81 -19.83
CA VAL A 167 -1.07 12.88 -20.16
C VAL A 167 -1.57 14.32 -20.28
N THR A 168 -2.20 14.59 -21.41
CA THR A 168 -2.98 15.78 -21.70
C THR A 168 -4.31 15.34 -22.34
N GLU A 169 -4.71 15.86 -23.47
CA GLU A 169 -5.71 15.26 -24.36
C GLU A 169 -5.16 14.04 -25.12
N ASP A 170 -3.84 13.85 -25.07
CA ASP A 170 -3.12 12.68 -25.57
C ASP A 170 -2.38 12.00 -24.44
N ILE A 171 -2.11 10.70 -24.61
CA ILE A 171 -1.20 9.92 -23.76
C ILE A 171 0.09 9.76 -24.53
N GLY A 172 1.20 10.25 -23.94
CA GLY A 172 2.55 10.08 -24.46
C GLY A 172 3.30 9.00 -23.69
N LEU A 173 3.64 7.89 -24.35
CA LEU A 173 4.46 6.82 -23.79
C LEU A 173 5.91 6.97 -24.28
N TYR A 174 6.86 7.06 -23.36
CA TYR A 174 8.27 7.29 -23.66
C TYR A 174 9.00 5.98 -23.98
N ASP A 175 9.67 5.92 -25.14
CA ASP A 175 10.67 4.91 -25.45
C ASP A 175 12.05 5.42 -24.96
N LEU A 176 12.52 4.80 -23.88
CA LEU A 176 13.74 5.21 -23.18
C LEU A 176 14.98 4.37 -23.57
N ARG A 177 14.89 3.53 -24.61
CA ARG A 177 15.97 2.61 -25.00
C ARG A 177 17.00 3.25 -25.93
N ALA A 178 16.60 4.28 -26.65
CA ALA A 178 17.50 5.02 -27.55
C ALA A 178 18.29 6.10 -26.77
N ALA A 179 19.38 6.58 -27.33
CA ALA A 179 20.18 7.65 -26.73
C ALA A 179 19.39 8.97 -26.56
N VAL A 180 18.40 9.20 -27.42
CA VAL A 180 17.45 10.31 -27.32
C VAL A 180 16.08 9.68 -27.04
N PRO A 181 15.39 10.08 -25.95
CA PRO A 181 14.08 9.56 -25.65
C PRO A 181 13.07 9.95 -26.74
N ALA A 182 12.26 8.99 -27.15
CA ALA A 182 11.20 9.21 -28.13
C ALA A 182 9.82 9.06 -27.45
N VAL A 183 8.85 9.88 -27.87
CA VAL A 183 7.47 9.84 -27.34
C VAL A 183 6.53 9.30 -28.40
N ARG A 184 5.77 8.25 -28.05
CA ARG A 184 4.69 7.71 -28.87
C ARG A 184 3.37 8.16 -28.29
N GLN A 185 2.53 8.80 -29.09
CA GLN A 185 1.31 9.44 -28.61
C GLN A 185 0.05 8.76 -29.17
N VAL A 186 -0.99 8.75 -28.34
CA VAL A 186 -2.34 8.32 -28.73
C VAL A 186 -3.36 9.27 -28.11
N ALA A 187 -4.31 9.72 -28.94
CA ALA A 187 -5.36 10.63 -28.51
C ALA A 187 -6.32 9.95 -27.52
N VAL A 188 -6.70 10.69 -26.47
CA VAL A 188 -7.73 10.27 -25.53
C VAL A 188 -9.09 10.66 -26.08
N PRO A 189 -9.98 9.71 -26.42
CA PRO A 189 -11.32 10.04 -26.87
C PRO A 189 -12.15 10.66 -25.74
N SER A 190 -13.09 11.54 -26.09
CA SER A 190 -14.00 12.15 -25.11
C SER A 190 -14.88 11.14 -24.38
N SER A 191 -15.10 9.96 -24.95
CA SER A 191 -15.84 8.83 -24.39
C SER A 191 -15.34 7.50 -24.97
N GLY A 192 -15.42 6.43 -24.17
CA GLY A 192 -14.95 5.11 -24.57
C GLY A 192 -13.49 4.84 -24.21
N GLY A 193 -12.96 3.70 -24.70
CA GLY A 193 -11.55 3.32 -24.58
C GLY A 193 -10.66 3.98 -25.64
N LEU A 194 -9.35 3.81 -25.51
CA LEU A 194 -8.38 4.27 -26.51
C LEU A 194 -8.63 3.57 -27.86
N SER A 195 -8.36 4.29 -28.94
CA SER A 195 -8.45 3.74 -30.31
C SER A 195 -7.35 2.69 -30.59
N VAL A 196 -6.18 2.89 -29.96
CA VAL A 196 -5.04 1.99 -30.07
C VAL A 196 -4.55 1.69 -28.64
N PRO A 197 -4.43 0.42 -28.22
CA PRO A 197 -3.84 0.04 -26.94
C PRO A 197 -2.38 0.50 -26.85
N LEU A 198 -1.92 0.84 -25.63
CA LEU A 198 -0.52 1.24 -25.42
C LEU A 198 0.48 0.15 -25.82
N GLU A 199 0.10 -1.13 -25.71
CA GLU A 199 0.93 -2.27 -26.09
C GLU A 199 1.26 -2.27 -27.61
N GLU A 200 0.36 -1.80 -28.45
CA GLU A 200 0.60 -1.66 -29.89
C GLU A 200 1.52 -0.48 -30.22
N LEU A 201 1.55 0.55 -29.36
CA LEU A 201 2.48 1.68 -29.53
C LEU A 201 3.88 1.30 -29.09
N LEU A 202 3.99 0.67 -27.92
CA LEU A 202 5.25 0.21 -27.34
C LEU A 202 4.98 -0.96 -26.41
N PRO A 203 5.45 -2.18 -26.75
CA PRO A 203 5.27 -3.35 -25.93
C PRO A 203 5.81 -3.18 -24.51
N LEU A 204 5.17 -3.79 -23.53
CA LEU A 204 5.53 -3.65 -22.11
C LEU A 204 7.03 -3.89 -21.84
N GLY A 205 7.60 -4.94 -22.45
CA GLY A 205 9.02 -5.27 -22.30
C GLY A 205 9.99 -4.22 -22.89
N GLU A 206 9.46 -3.31 -23.71
CA GLU A 206 10.20 -2.20 -24.30
C GLU A 206 9.92 -0.87 -23.56
N ALA A 207 8.73 -0.71 -23.02
CA ALA A 207 8.31 0.45 -22.25
C ALA A 207 8.99 0.48 -20.86
N LEU A 208 9.19 -0.69 -20.23
CA LEU A 208 9.87 -0.82 -18.95
C LEU A 208 11.37 -1.00 -19.15
N VAL A 209 12.15 0.00 -18.77
CA VAL A 209 13.61 -0.04 -18.88
C VAL A 209 14.29 -0.14 -17.51
N GLN A 210 15.43 -0.81 -17.45
CA GLN A 210 16.22 -0.94 -16.22
C GLN A 210 16.89 0.39 -15.85
N VAL A 211 16.64 0.88 -14.63
CA VAL A 211 17.13 2.18 -14.16
C VAL A 211 18.64 2.34 -14.32
N GLY A 212 19.43 1.38 -13.85
CA GLY A 212 20.89 1.49 -13.90
C GLY A 212 21.47 1.46 -15.31
N ARG A 213 20.80 0.79 -16.26
CA ARG A 213 21.26 0.71 -17.65
C ARG A 213 20.91 1.95 -18.48
N TYR A 214 19.78 2.57 -18.18
CA TYR A 214 19.22 3.67 -18.98
C TYR A 214 19.14 4.98 -18.18
N ALA A 215 19.99 5.15 -17.15
CA ALA A 215 19.96 6.29 -16.25
C ALA A 215 20.04 7.65 -16.97
N GLU A 216 20.94 7.78 -17.95
CA GLU A 216 21.11 9.03 -18.71
C GLU A 216 19.89 9.32 -19.59
N THR A 217 19.31 8.31 -20.23
CA THR A 217 18.12 8.49 -21.08
C THR A 217 16.89 8.80 -20.23
N ILE A 218 16.74 8.16 -19.06
CA ILE A 218 15.69 8.47 -18.10
C ILE A 218 15.81 9.93 -17.66
N LYS A 219 17.02 10.38 -17.30
CA LYS A 219 17.27 11.76 -16.93
C LYS A 219 16.93 12.73 -18.06
N ALA A 220 17.40 12.44 -19.29
CA ALA A 220 17.09 13.27 -20.46
C ALA A 220 15.58 13.34 -20.73
N ALA A 221 14.83 12.24 -20.52
CA ALA A 221 13.38 12.24 -20.66
C ALA A 221 12.70 13.10 -19.58
N ILE A 222 13.15 13.02 -18.33
CA ILE A 222 12.66 13.86 -17.24
C ILE A 222 12.94 15.33 -17.52
N ASP A 223 14.16 15.66 -17.96
CA ASP A 223 14.55 17.04 -18.27
C ASP A 223 13.78 17.60 -19.49
N SER A 224 13.29 16.76 -20.39
CA SER A 224 12.46 17.13 -21.54
C SER A 224 10.98 17.41 -21.22
N LEU A 225 10.54 17.19 -19.99
CA LEU A 225 9.18 17.55 -19.56
C LEU A 225 9.06 19.08 -19.48
N LEU A 226 8.31 19.68 -20.38
CA LEU A 226 8.10 21.12 -20.48
C LEU A 226 6.66 21.49 -20.19
N ALA A 227 6.47 22.70 -19.63
CA ALA A 227 5.16 23.29 -19.51
C ALA A 227 4.62 23.69 -20.90
N PRO A 228 3.29 23.74 -21.13
CA PRO A 228 2.73 24.15 -22.41
C PRO A 228 3.16 25.54 -22.88
N GLU A 229 3.38 26.48 -21.96
CA GLU A 229 3.93 27.80 -22.28
C GLU A 229 5.41 27.74 -22.71
N GLU A 230 6.21 26.83 -22.11
CA GLU A 230 7.60 26.62 -22.52
C GLU A 230 7.67 25.97 -23.91
N MET A 231 6.77 25.00 -24.20
CA MET A 231 6.66 24.36 -25.50
C MET A 231 6.26 25.38 -26.57
N ALA A 232 5.25 26.20 -26.30
CA ALA A 232 4.80 27.25 -27.24
C ALA A 232 5.89 28.28 -27.50
N ALA A 233 6.68 28.67 -26.51
CA ALA A 233 7.81 29.56 -26.65
C ALA A 233 8.92 28.97 -27.54
N MET A 234 9.23 27.67 -27.35
CA MET A 234 10.21 26.93 -28.17
C MET A 234 9.73 26.81 -29.64
N GLU A 235 8.45 26.50 -29.86
CA GLU A 235 7.88 26.41 -31.20
C GLU A 235 7.92 27.76 -31.92
N ALA A 236 7.60 28.85 -31.20
CA ALA A 236 7.68 30.21 -31.74
C ALA A 236 9.14 30.56 -32.12
N ALA A 237 10.11 30.29 -31.26
CA ALA A 237 11.53 30.51 -31.52
C ALA A 237 12.05 29.68 -32.71
N ALA A 238 11.61 28.43 -32.80
CA ALA A 238 11.97 27.55 -33.93
C ALA A 238 11.36 28.06 -35.24
N GLY A 239 10.12 28.58 -35.19
CA GLY A 239 9.46 29.22 -36.32
C GLY A 239 10.17 30.49 -36.79
N GLU A 240 10.66 31.32 -35.86
CA GLU A 240 11.45 32.53 -36.20
C GLU A 240 12.79 32.19 -36.87
N VAL A 241 13.50 31.14 -36.35
CA VAL A 241 14.74 30.69 -36.97
C VAL A 241 14.50 30.09 -38.35
N ALA A 242 13.40 29.33 -38.54
CA ALA A 242 13.03 28.80 -39.85
C ALA A 242 12.63 29.91 -40.83
N ALA A 243 11.94 30.96 -40.36
CA ALA A 243 11.59 32.12 -41.17
C ALA A 243 12.84 32.94 -41.58
N GLN A 244 13.83 33.12 -40.69
CA GLN A 244 15.09 33.79 -40.99
C GLN A 244 15.93 33.04 -42.04
N HIS A 245 15.86 31.72 -42.11
CA HIS A 245 16.51 30.91 -43.16
C HIS A 245 15.69 30.88 -44.47
N ALA A 246 14.40 31.19 -44.42
CA ALA A 246 13.55 31.27 -45.62
C ALA A 246 13.55 32.66 -46.29
N ASP A 247 13.88 33.74 -45.56
CA ASP A 247 13.96 35.09 -46.07
C ASP A 247 15.18 35.36 -46.99
N ASP A 248 16.12 34.40 -47.04
CA ASP A 248 17.20 34.45 -48.04
C ASP A 248 16.75 34.02 -49.46
N GLU A 249 15.55 33.53 -49.66
CA GLU A 249 15.06 33.04 -50.96
C GLU A 249 13.73 33.59 -51.50
N ALA A 250 12.88 34.34 -50.80
CA ALA A 250 11.72 35.01 -51.41
C ALA A 250 10.82 35.82 -50.45
N GLY A 251 10.59 37.05 -50.83
CA GLY A 251 9.48 37.98 -50.67
C GLY A 251 8.34 37.73 -49.67
N GLU A 252 8.09 38.78 -48.87
CA GLU A 252 6.85 39.15 -48.14
C GLU A 252 5.88 38.01 -47.77
N SER A 253 6.03 37.45 -46.61
CA SER A 253 5.00 36.65 -45.94
C SER A 253 4.51 37.37 -44.68
N GLN A 254 3.21 37.67 -44.68
CA GLN A 254 2.51 38.28 -43.55
C GLN A 254 2.67 37.42 -42.30
N VAL A 255 3.30 37.97 -41.27
CA VAL A 255 3.32 37.42 -39.92
C VAL A 255 1.88 37.36 -39.39
N LYS A 256 1.31 36.19 -39.30
CA LYS A 256 0.07 35.96 -38.56
C LYS A 256 0.34 36.10 -37.08
N GLU A 257 -0.13 37.18 -36.49
CA GLU A 257 -0.23 37.31 -35.03
C GLU A 257 -0.98 36.09 -34.48
N ILE A 258 -0.32 35.32 -33.63
CA ILE A 258 -0.93 34.21 -32.88
C ILE A 258 -1.91 34.86 -31.88
N PRO A 259 -3.22 34.51 -31.92
CA PRO A 259 -4.18 35.09 -30.99
C PRO A 259 -3.83 34.73 -29.55
N ALA A 260 -3.82 35.74 -28.66
CA ALA A 260 -3.64 35.61 -27.21
C ALA A 260 -4.82 34.88 -26.49
N GLU A 261 -5.59 34.07 -27.19
CA GLU A 261 -6.72 33.28 -26.64
C GLU A 261 -6.37 31.83 -26.28
N ALA A 262 -5.17 31.55 -25.85
CA ALA A 262 -4.78 30.20 -25.38
C ALA A 262 -5.10 29.93 -23.90
N THR A 263 -6.17 30.50 -23.35
CA THR A 263 -6.81 29.99 -22.12
C THR A 263 -7.90 28.95 -22.41
N ALA A 264 -7.78 28.22 -23.53
CA ALA A 264 -8.58 27.02 -23.73
C ALA A 264 -8.35 26.09 -22.50
N LYS A 265 -9.44 25.68 -21.84
CA LYS A 265 -9.39 24.74 -20.72
C LYS A 265 -8.51 23.57 -21.12
N ARG A 266 -7.29 23.51 -20.55
CA ARG A 266 -6.35 22.42 -20.79
C ARG A 266 -7.06 21.11 -20.43
N ARG A 267 -6.99 20.12 -21.32
CA ARG A 267 -7.66 18.84 -21.17
C ARG A 267 -6.69 17.83 -20.58
N VAL A 268 -7.15 17.07 -19.58
CA VAL A 268 -6.34 16.06 -18.88
C VAL A 268 -7.10 14.75 -18.80
N GLY A 269 -6.67 13.77 -19.59
CA GLY A 269 -7.25 12.44 -19.69
C GLY A 269 -6.71 11.44 -18.66
N PHE A 270 -6.48 11.86 -17.42
CA PHE A 270 -5.82 11.07 -16.38
C PHE A 270 -6.43 9.68 -16.15
N GLY A 271 -7.76 9.61 -16.02
CA GLY A 271 -8.44 8.34 -15.80
C GLY A 271 -8.21 7.34 -16.95
N ALA A 272 -8.24 7.85 -18.19
CA ALA A 272 -7.94 7.03 -19.38
C ALA A 272 -6.47 6.58 -19.38
N ALA A 273 -5.53 7.47 -19.02
CA ALA A 273 -4.11 7.15 -18.98
C ALA A 273 -3.81 6.05 -17.94
N VAL A 274 -4.30 6.19 -16.70
CA VAL A 274 -4.07 5.18 -15.67
C VAL A 274 -4.73 3.85 -16.05
N SER A 275 -5.95 3.87 -16.63
CA SER A 275 -6.59 2.65 -17.15
C SER A 275 -5.74 1.97 -18.21
N ALA A 276 -5.24 2.73 -19.18
CA ALA A 276 -4.40 2.21 -20.26
C ALA A 276 -3.05 1.65 -19.74
N VAL A 277 -2.45 2.29 -18.74
CA VAL A 277 -1.24 1.77 -18.08
C VAL A 277 -1.53 0.46 -17.34
N VAL A 278 -2.67 0.35 -16.64
CA VAL A 278 -3.10 -0.89 -15.98
C VAL A 278 -3.33 -2.00 -16.99
N ASP A 279 -3.92 -1.69 -18.14
CA ASP A 279 -4.10 -2.66 -19.23
C ASP A 279 -2.75 -3.08 -19.84
N LEU A 280 -1.83 -2.15 -20.08
CA LEU A 280 -0.47 -2.43 -20.55
C LEU A 280 0.28 -3.36 -19.57
N LEU A 281 0.23 -3.08 -18.27
CA LEU A 281 0.85 -3.94 -17.25
C LEU A 281 0.26 -5.35 -17.20
N SER A 282 -0.96 -5.52 -17.70
CA SER A 282 -1.66 -6.81 -17.74
C SER A 282 -1.28 -7.67 -18.94
N THR A 283 -0.56 -7.12 -19.91
CA THR A 283 -0.03 -7.87 -21.07
C THR A 283 1.27 -8.58 -20.75
N ALA A 284 1.75 -8.53 -19.50
CA ALA A 284 2.98 -9.19 -19.09
C ALA A 284 2.99 -10.66 -19.53
N PRO A 285 4.08 -11.14 -20.18
CA PRO A 285 4.19 -12.52 -20.58
C PRO A 285 4.04 -13.48 -19.40
N SER A 286 3.44 -14.65 -19.63
CA SER A 286 3.36 -15.71 -18.62
C SER A 286 4.77 -16.03 -18.12
N GLY A 287 5.01 -15.86 -16.82
CA GLY A 287 6.32 -16.04 -16.19
C GLY A 287 7.14 -14.76 -15.95
N ALA A 288 6.77 -13.61 -16.55
CA ALA A 288 7.33 -12.33 -16.14
C ALA A 288 6.45 -11.74 -15.02
N SER A 289 6.97 -11.74 -13.81
CA SER A 289 6.26 -11.17 -12.67
C SER A 289 6.85 -9.80 -12.33
N TYR A 290 5.98 -8.79 -12.29
CA TYR A 290 6.33 -7.44 -11.88
C TYR A 290 5.57 -7.09 -10.60
N ALA A 291 6.16 -6.24 -9.76
CA ALA A 291 5.47 -5.55 -8.67
C ALA A 291 5.29 -4.07 -9.04
N PRO A 292 4.23 -3.72 -9.81
CA PRO A 292 4.09 -2.41 -10.39
C PRO A 292 3.64 -1.38 -9.36
N ARG A 293 4.23 -0.18 -9.46
CA ARG A 293 3.82 1.00 -8.71
C ARG A 293 3.67 2.18 -9.66
N ILE A 294 2.48 2.72 -9.75
CA ILE A 294 2.16 3.91 -10.55
C ILE A 294 2.35 5.14 -9.68
N LEU A 295 3.17 6.08 -10.12
CA LEU A 295 3.43 7.36 -9.47
C LEU A 295 2.76 8.45 -10.31
N SER A 296 1.62 8.95 -9.88
CA SER A 296 0.84 9.92 -10.63
C SER A 296 1.01 11.33 -10.10
N PHE A 297 1.28 12.31 -10.97
CA PHE A 297 1.43 13.71 -10.63
C PHE A 297 0.36 14.51 -11.36
N LEU A 298 -0.53 15.19 -10.60
CA LEU A 298 -1.65 15.98 -11.14
C LEU A 298 -1.54 17.44 -10.75
N SER A 299 -1.70 18.33 -11.74
CA SER A 299 -1.75 19.79 -11.55
C SER A 299 -3.15 20.30 -11.22
N GLY A 300 -4.19 19.46 -11.40
CA GLY A 300 -5.57 19.87 -11.24
C GLY A 300 -6.59 18.75 -11.40
N LEU A 301 -7.80 19.13 -11.75
CA LEU A 301 -8.92 18.20 -11.90
C LEU A 301 -8.86 17.50 -13.27
N PRO A 302 -8.85 16.15 -13.34
CA PRO A 302 -8.97 15.43 -14.60
C PRO A 302 -10.32 15.75 -15.26
N ASN A 303 -10.31 16.30 -16.46
CA ASN A 303 -11.51 16.86 -17.08
C ASN A 303 -11.82 16.28 -18.46
N HIS A 304 -11.05 15.28 -18.93
CA HIS A 304 -11.19 14.70 -20.26
C HIS A 304 -11.21 13.17 -20.22
N GLY A 305 -11.89 12.55 -21.16
CA GLY A 305 -11.94 11.11 -21.36
C GLY A 305 -12.59 10.33 -20.21
N ALA A 306 -12.24 9.07 -20.09
CA ALA A 306 -12.75 8.19 -19.05
C ALA A 306 -12.36 8.70 -17.66
N GLY A 307 -13.30 8.68 -16.72
CA GLY A 307 -13.07 9.21 -15.37
C GLY A 307 -13.00 10.72 -15.27
N SER A 308 -13.43 11.47 -16.31
CA SER A 308 -13.45 12.93 -16.26
C SER A 308 -14.33 13.47 -15.14
N LEU A 309 -13.83 14.50 -14.45
CA LEU A 309 -14.49 15.16 -13.34
C LEU A 309 -14.83 16.61 -13.72
N ARG A 310 -15.92 17.12 -13.18
CA ARG A 310 -16.33 18.52 -13.38
C ARG A 310 -16.16 19.30 -12.08
N PRO A 311 -15.75 20.57 -12.12
CA PRO A 311 -15.77 21.40 -10.94
C PRO A 311 -17.17 21.42 -10.33
N ARG A 312 -17.28 21.16 -9.04
CA ARG A 312 -18.56 21.23 -8.33
C ARG A 312 -18.91 22.69 -8.12
N THR A 313 -19.70 23.28 -9.04
CA THR A 313 -20.30 24.60 -8.84
C THR A 313 -21.60 24.40 -8.05
N SER A 314 -21.65 24.94 -6.84
CA SER A 314 -22.93 25.09 -6.13
C SER A 314 -23.70 26.26 -6.76
N ASN A 315 -24.43 26.00 -7.82
CA ASN A 315 -25.47 26.91 -8.26
C ASN A 315 -26.70 26.63 -7.37
N GLY A 316 -26.82 27.38 -6.28
CA GLY A 316 -28.11 27.53 -5.61
C GLY A 316 -29.06 28.20 -6.59
N ALA A 317 -30.33 27.78 -6.59
CA ALA A 317 -31.41 28.35 -7.43
C ALA A 317 -31.59 29.90 -7.31
N ASP A 318 -30.86 30.55 -6.39
CA ASP A 318 -30.95 31.99 -6.10
C ASP A 318 -29.71 32.80 -6.47
N GLY A 319 -28.79 32.30 -7.31
CA GLY A 319 -27.66 33.09 -7.80
C GLY A 319 -26.65 33.55 -6.71
N ARG A 320 -26.87 33.21 -5.44
CA ARG A 320 -25.91 33.48 -4.36
C ARG A 320 -24.90 32.36 -4.29
N ARG A 321 -23.61 32.70 -4.41
CA ARG A 321 -22.47 31.81 -4.12
C ARG A 321 -22.58 31.29 -2.68
N GLN A 322 -23.28 30.18 -2.48
CA GLN A 322 -23.21 29.45 -1.24
C GLN A 322 -21.85 28.71 -1.21
N LYS A 323 -21.03 28.93 -0.18
CA LYS A 323 -19.85 28.12 0.08
C LYS A 323 -20.37 26.68 0.28
N SER A 324 -20.31 25.87 -0.79
CA SER A 324 -20.69 24.46 -0.69
C SER A 324 -19.67 23.77 0.21
N THR A 325 -20.17 23.11 1.23
CA THR A 325 -19.38 22.14 2.01
C THR A 325 -18.76 21.14 1.04
N PRO A 326 -17.46 20.85 1.11
CA PRO A 326 -16.83 19.86 0.25
C PRO A 326 -17.60 18.54 0.38
N SER A 327 -18.22 18.08 -0.71
CA SER A 327 -18.89 16.79 -0.68
C SER A 327 -17.84 15.69 -0.78
N LEU A 328 -17.73 14.87 0.24
CA LEU A 328 -16.88 13.67 0.25
C LEU A 328 -17.45 12.53 -0.60
N LYS A 329 -18.67 12.69 -1.15
CA LYS A 329 -19.27 11.70 -2.06
C LYS A 329 -18.57 11.73 -3.40
N PRO A 330 -18.15 10.55 -3.94
CA PRO A 330 -17.57 10.48 -5.27
C PRO A 330 -18.56 10.95 -6.33
N ALA A 331 -18.09 11.72 -7.31
CA ALA A 331 -18.88 12.12 -8.48
C ALA A 331 -19.04 10.98 -9.49
N THR A 332 -18.12 10.03 -9.47
CA THR A 332 -18.10 8.85 -10.36
C THR A 332 -17.56 7.62 -9.63
N PRO A 333 -18.05 6.42 -9.94
CA PRO A 333 -17.49 5.17 -9.42
C PRO A 333 -16.19 4.75 -10.12
N PHE A 334 -15.78 5.44 -11.19
CA PHE A 334 -14.67 5.06 -12.07
C PHE A 334 -13.39 4.76 -11.32
N TYR A 335 -12.89 5.68 -10.50
CA TYR A 335 -11.63 5.51 -9.76
C TYR A 335 -11.71 4.44 -8.66
N ARG A 336 -12.90 4.19 -8.11
CA ARG A 336 -13.13 3.06 -7.21
C ARG A 336 -12.98 1.72 -7.94
N ASN A 337 -13.59 1.61 -9.12
CA ASN A 337 -13.49 0.40 -9.94
C ASN A 337 -12.06 0.18 -10.43
N LEU A 338 -11.40 1.25 -10.87
CA LEU A 338 -9.99 1.19 -11.28
C LEU A 338 -9.06 0.80 -10.12
N GLY A 339 -9.29 1.34 -8.91
CA GLY A 339 -8.53 0.96 -7.72
C GLY A 339 -8.71 -0.51 -7.32
N ARG A 340 -9.92 -1.07 -7.47
CA ARG A 340 -10.16 -2.52 -7.30
C ARG A 340 -9.41 -3.34 -8.33
N LEU A 341 -9.47 -2.95 -9.59
CA LEU A 341 -8.75 -3.61 -10.67
C LEU A 341 -7.23 -3.59 -10.41
N CYS A 342 -6.69 -2.46 -9.96
CA CYS A 342 -5.30 -2.36 -9.53
C CYS A 342 -4.98 -3.36 -8.41
N ALA A 343 -5.82 -3.43 -7.36
CA ALA A 343 -5.63 -4.36 -6.25
C ALA A 343 -5.66 -5.82 -6.71
N GLU A 344 -6.63 -6.21 -7.56
CA GLU A 344 -6.75 -7.55 -8.13
C GLU A 344 -5.52 -7.96 -8.96
N ARG A 345 -4.89 -7.00 -9.63
CA ARG A 345 -3.69 -7.20 -10.46
C ARG A 345 -2.38 -6.96 -9.70
N GLY A 346 -2.44 -6.68 -8.39
CA GLY A 346 -1.25 -6.41 -7.58
C GLY A 346 -0.53 -5.09 -7.92
N ILE A 347 -1.23 -4.13 -8.53
CA ILE A 347 -0.72 -2.82 -8.91
C ILE A 347 -0.99 -1.82 -7.78
N CYS A 348 0.05 -1.12 -7.31
CA CYS A 348 -0.07 -0.02 -6.36
C CYS A 348 -0.12 1.32 -7.09
N ALA A 349 -1.04 2.22 -6.74
CA ALA A 349 -1.16 3.53 -7.36
C ALA A 349 -1.07 4.66 -6.33
N ASP A 350 -0.02 5.46 -6.43
CA ASP A 350 0.16 6.68 -5.64
C ASP A 350 -0.28 7.90 -6.46
N LEU A 351 -0.79 8.90 -5.77
CA LEU A 351 -1.26 10.13 -6.38
C LEU A 351 -0.73 11.36 -5.64
N TYR A 352 0.06 12.16 -6.31
CA TYR A 352 0.60 13.43 -5.85
C TYR A 352 -0.17 14.56 -6.55
N ILE A 353 -1.04 15.23 -5.81
CA ILE A 353 -1.85 16.35 -6.32
C ILE A 353 -1.19 17.65 -5.88
N ILE A 354 -0.73 18.42 -6.85
CA ILE A 354 -0.03 19.69 -6.64
C ILE A 354 -0.86 20.76 -7.36
N SER A 355 -1.79 21.39 -6.67
CA SER A 355 -2.78 22.25 -7.33
C SER A 355 -3.13 23.47 -6.52
N HIS A 356 -3.18 24.63 -7.22
CA HIS A 356 -3.76 25.87 -6.69
C HIS A 356 -5.30 25.87 -6.68
N LYS A 357 -5.92 24.88 -7.33
CA LYS A 357 -7.37 24.77 -7.48
C LYS A 357 -7.85 23.56 -6.72
N GLY A 358 -9.01 23.67 -6.09
CA GLY A 358 -9.61 22.53 -5.40
C GLY A 358 -9.82 21.34 -6.32
N THR A 359 -9.63 20.13 -5.78
CA THR A 359 -9.75 18.86 -6.49
C THR A 359 -10.84 17.98 -5.86
N ASP A 360 -11.41 17.02 -6.62
CA ASP A 360 -12.43 16.09 -6.12
C ASP A 360 -11.76 14.87 -5.49
N LEU A 361 -11.29 15.04 -4.24
CA LEU A 361 -10.66 13.97 -3.46
C LEU A 361 -11.61 12.79 -3.22
N GLY A 362 -12.92 13.05 -3.08
CA GLY A 362 -13.92 12.00 -2.87
C GLY A 362 -13.94 11.00 -4.03
N SER A 363 -13.73 11.46 -5.27
CA SER A 363 -13.66 10.61 -6.45
C SER A 363 -12.28 9.95 -6.64
N LEU A 364 -11.18 10.69 -6.42
CA LEU A 364 -9.81 10.22 -6.71
C LEU A 364 -9.24 9.29 -5.63
N ARG A 365 -9.51 9.56 -4.34
CA ARG A 365 -8.97 8.81 -3.20
C ARG A 365 -9.12 7.29 -3.32
N PRO A 366 -10.27 6.74 -3.79
CA PRO A 366 -10.44 5.28 -3.88
C PRO A 366 -9.41 4.58 -4.78
N LEU A 367 -8.84 5.26 -5.77
CA LEU A 367 -7.76 4.71 -6.59
C LEU A 367 -6.58 4.28 -5.71
N CYS A 368 -6.11 5.17 -4.84
CA CYS A 368 -4.96 4.90 -3.96
C CYS A 368 -5.34 3.96 -2.81
N THR A 369 -6.45 4.23 -2.11
CA THR A 369 -6.80 3.47 -0.90
C THR A 369 -7.11 2.00 -1.17
N LEU A 370 -7.67 1.66 -2.33
CA LEU A 370 -7.95 0.27 -2.71
C LEU A 370 -6.71 -0.44 -3.27
N SER A 371 -5.83 0.27 -3.97
CA SER A 371 -4.60 -0.30 -4.53
C SER A 371 -3.43 -0.36 -3.54
N GLY A 372 -3.61 0.07 -2.29
CA GLY A 372 -2.54 0.11 -1.28
C GLY A 372 -1.52 1.24 -1.48
N GLY A 373 -1.87 2.24 -2.28
CA GLY A 373 -1.08 3.44 -2.50
C GLY A 373 -1.43 4.59 -1.57
N VAL A 374 -0.76 5.72 -1.75
CA VAL A 374 -0.92 6.93 -0.93
C VAL A 374 -1.39 8.09 -1.79
N LEU A 375 -2.26 8.94 -1.23
CA LEU A 375 -2.65 10.20 -1.83
C LEU A 375 -2.03 11.34 -1.03
N HIS A 376 -1.22 12.14 -1.70
CA HIS A 376 -0.64 13.37 -1.17
C HIS A 376 -1.31 14.56 -1.84
N LEU A 377 -1.76 15.52 -1.04
CA LEU A 377 -2.32 16.78 -1.50
C LEU A 377 -1.41 17.92 -1.04
N TYR A 378 -0.89 18.66 -2.00
CA TYR A 378 -0.06 19.83 -1.77
C TYR A 378 -0.84 21.08 -2.18
N GLU A 379 -1.36 21.79 -1.19
CA GLU A 379 -2.04 23.06 -1.40
C GLU A 379 -1.02 24.19 -1.23
N PRO A 380 -0.96 25.13 -2.15
CA PRO A 380 -0.03 26.24 -2.04
C PRO A 380 -0.62 27.34 -1.15
N VAL A 381 -0.51 27.17 0.15
CA VAL A 381 -0.73 28.29 1.08
C VAL A 381 0.47 29.25 1.04
N ALA A 382 1.64 28.73 0.70
CA ALA A 382 2.86 29.44 0.30
C ALA A 382 3.69 28.53 -0.58
N LYS A 383 4.53 29.05 -1.47
CA LYS A 383 5.47 28.26 -2.32
C LYS A 383 6.34 27.28 -1.51
N GLU A 384 6.51 27.52 -0.22
CA GLU A 384 7.24 26.66 0.73
C GLU A 384 6.63 25.25 0.88
N GLY A 385 5.28 25.08 0.77
CA GLY A 385 4.62 23.78 0.89
C GLY A 385 4.94 22.80 -0.26
N TRP A 386 5.39 23.30 -1.40
CA TRP A 386 5.75 22.47 -2.55
C TRP A 386 7.19 21.96 -2.49
N ALA A 387 8.07 22.63 -1.76
CA ALA A 387 9.48 22.25 -1.65
C ALA A 387 9.69 20.86 -1.04
N SER A 388 8.68 20.32 -0.32
CA SER A 388 8.76 18.99 0.29
C SER A 388 8.48 17.85 -0.69
N VAL A 389 7.83 18.10 -1.85
CA VAL A 389 7.39 17.02 -2.78
C VAL A 389 8.53 16.09 -3.21
N PRO A 390 9.71 16.56 -3.65
CA PRO A 390 10.81 15.67 -4.02
C PRO A 390 11.29 14.83 -2.84
N GLN A 391 11.35 15.41 -1.64
CA GLN A 391 11.76 14.69 -0.43
C GLN A 391 10.73 13.65 -0.01
N ASP A 392 9.44 13.96 -0.11
CA ASP A 392 8.36 13.03 0.22
C ASP A 392 8.34 11.84 -0.75
N VAL A 393 8.54 12.09 -2.05
CA VAL A 393 8.66 11.04 -3.07
C VAL A 393 9.89 10.17 -2.80
N PHE A 394 11.04 10.78 -2.54
CA PHE A 394 12.27 10.06 -2.17
C PHE A 394 12.05 9.17 -0.95
N ASN A 395 11.51 9.73 0.13
CA ASN A 395 11.25 9.00 1.36
C ASN A 395 10.25 7.85 1.16
N ALA A 396 9.20 8.07 0.34
CA ALA A 396 8.20 7.04 0.03
C ALA A 396 8.77 5.86 -0.78
N LEU A 397 9.82 6.10 -1.59
CA LEU A 397 10.45 5.06 -2.41
C LEU A 397 11.66 4.41 -1.73
N SER A 398 12.35 5.13 -0.84
CA SER A 398 13.50 4.61 -0.09
C SER A 398 13.12 3.67 1.05
N ARG A 399 11.85 3.69 1.51
CA ARG A 399 11.38 2.80 2.58
C ARG A 399 11.31 1.36 2.11
N LYS A 400 11.66 0.44 3.00
CA LYS A 400 11.39 -0.98 2.77
C LYS A 400 9.92 -1.22 2.56
N ARG A 401 9.58 -2.05 1.59
CA ARG A 401 8.21 -2.30 1.19
C ARG A 401 7.93 -3.80 1.09
N ALA A 402 6.79 -4.19 1.62
CA ALA A 402 6.16 -5.47 1.38
C ALA A 402 5.14 -5.32 0.25
N MET A 403 5.10 -6.29 -0.65
CA MET A 403 4.22 -6.35 -1.81
C MET A 403 3.47 -7.66 -1.82
N GLN A 404 2.30 -7.69 -2.47
CA GLN A 404 1.47 -8.89 -2.63
C GLN A 404 1.22 -9.59 -1.28
N GLY A 405 0.88 -8.79 -0.28
CA GLY A 405 0.71 -9.25 1.08
C GLY A 405 -0.62 -9.96 1.30
N MET A 406 -0.61 -10.94 2.21
CA MET A 406 -1.81 -11.54 2.79
C MET A 406 -1.69 -11.49 4.31
N LEU A 407 -2.63 -10.82 4.94
CA LEU A 407 -2.70 -10.66 6.39
C LEU A 407 -3.84 -11.48 6.96
N ARG A 408 -3.57 -12.31 7.95
CA ARG A 408 -4.59 -13.04 8.70
C ARG A 408 -4.41 -12.83 10.19
N LEU A 409 -5.49 -12.43 10.86
CA LEU A 409 -5.58 -12.42 12.32
C LEU A 409 -6.39 -13.62 12.80
N ARG A 410 -5.86 -14.32 13.81
CA ARG A 410 -6.56 -15.38 14.53
C ARG A 410 -6.60 -15.01 16.00
N THR A 411 -7.74 -15.19 16.61
CA THR A 411 -7.98 -14.94 18.03
C THR A 411 -8.25 -16.26 18.74
N SER A 412 -8.06 -16.31 20.05
CA SER A 412 -8.62 -17.39 20.85
C SER A 412 -10.15 -17.40 20.79
N GLU A 413 -10.80 -18.49 21.21
CA GLU A 413 -12.21 -18.79 20.93
C GLU A 413 -13.20 -17.82 21.56
N GLU A 414 -12.80 -17.08 22.59
CA GLU A 414 -13.68 -16.18 23.37
C GLU A 414 -14.03 -14.90 22.63
N PHE A 415 -13.23 -14.51 21.63
CA PHE A 415 -13.43 -13.25 20.90
C PHE A 415 -13.04 -13.35 19.43
N ARG A 416 -13.41 -12.35 18.66
CA ARG A 416 -13.18 -12.29 17.21
C ARG A 416 -12.92 -10.87 16.73
N THR A 417 -12.35 -10.75 15.54
CA THR A 417 -12.29 -9.47 14.83
C THR A 417 -13.66 -9.18 14.21
N SER A 418 -14.20 -7.97 14.42
CA SER A 418 -15.50 -7.57 13.89
C SER A 418 -15.38 -6.66 12.67
N LYS A 419 -14.49 -5.68 12.70
CA LYS A 419 -14.22 -4.76 11.58
C LYS A 419 -12.74 -4.62 11.37
N ALA A 420 -12.33 -4.42 10.12
CA ALA A 420 -10.96 -4.16 9.73
C ALA A 420 -10.87 -2.80 9.02
N PHE A 421 -9.83 -2.04 9.31
CA PHE A 421 -9.60 -0.70 8.78
C PHE A 421 -8.18 -0.58 8.23
N GLY A 422 -8.05 0.14 7.14
CA GLY A 422 -6.80 0.36 6.43
C GLY A 422 -6.93 -0.03 4.96
N HIS A 423 -5.79 -0.09 4.27
CA HIS A 423 -5.73 -0.51 2.87
C HIS A 423 -5.78 -2.05 2.80
N LEU A 424 -6.90 -2.62 3.19
CA LEU A 424 -7.18 -4.05 3.28
C LEU A 424 -8.33 -4.41 2.35
N THR A 425 -8.15 -5.45 1.54
CA THR A 425 -9.21 -6.04 0.74
C THR A 425 -9.57 -7.39 1.37
N PRO A 426 -10.78 -7.58 1.92
CA PRO A 426 -11.16 -8.85 2.50
C PRO A 426 -11.17 -9.94 1.43
N ASP A 427 -10.72 -11.14 1.80
CA ASP A 427 -10.80 -12.32 0.94
C ASP A 427 -12.26 -12.77 0.77
N SER A 428 -12.61 -13.27 -0.41
CA SER A 428 -13.98 -13.69 -0.73
C SER A 428 -14.37 -15.05 -0.15
N GLN A 429 -13.40 -15.88 0.21
CA GLN A 429 -13.61 -17.27 0.65
C GLN A 429 -13.29 -17.48 2.13
N TYR A 430 -12.34 -16.73 2.67
CA TYR A 430 -11.82 -16.95 4.02
C TYR A 430 -12.05 -15.74 4.92
N GLU A 431 -12.74 -15.97 6.02
CA GLU A 431 -12.89 -14.97 7.08
C GLU A 431 -11.55 -14.58 7.71
N ASN A 432 -11.43 -13.30 8.08
CA ASN A 432 -10.22 -12.75 8.74
C ASN A 432 -8.94 -12.91 7.92
N LEU A 433 -9.07 -13.09 6.60
CA LEU A 433 -7.98 -13.04 5.63
C LEU A 433 -8.15 -11.78 4.79
N TYR A 434 -7.07 -11.01 4.65
CA TYR A 434 -7.07 -9.74 3.94
C TYR A 434 -5.90 -9.69 2.97
N HIS A 435 -6.17 -9.22 1.75
CA HIS A 435 -5.14 -8.91 0.77
C HIS A 435 -4.61 -7.50 1.01
N VAL A 436 -3.29 -7.35 0.99
CA VAL A 436 -2.54 -6.11 1.15
C VAL A 436 -1.68 -5.94 -0.09
N THR A 437 -2.11 -5.13 -1.06
CA THR A 437 -1.38 -4.96 -2.32
C THR A 437 0.05 -4.51 -2.07
N ALA A 438 0.23 -3.53 -1.18
CA ALA A 438 1.53 -3.09 -0.72
C ALA A 438 1.43 -2.40 0.66
N CYS A 439 2.50 -2.48 1.45
CA CYS A 439 2.66 -1.70 2.67
C CYS A 439 4.14 -1.46 2.95
N ASP A 440 4.45 -0.44 3.73
CA ASP A 440 5.79 -0.12 4.22
C ASP A 440 5.94 -0.42 5.73
N GLU A 441 7.13 -0.14 6.28
CA GLU A 441 7.42 -0.35 7.71
C GLU A 441 6.54 0.51 8.64
N GLY A 442 6.06 1.65 8.16
CA GLY A 442 5.17 2.56 8.90
C GLY A 442 3.70 2.22 8.79
N SER A 443 3.32 1.35 7.85
CA SER A 443 1.94 0.99 7.61
C SER A 443 1.33 0.24 8.77
N SER A 444 0.12 0.66 9.17
CA SER A 444 -0.63 0.05 10.27
C SER A 444 -2.07 -0.22 9.85
N PHE A 445 -2.62 -1.32 10.37
CA PHE A 445 -4.00 -1.74 10.15
C PHE A 445 -4.69 -1.86 11.49
N ALA A 446 -5.94 -1.40 11.57
CA ALA A 446 -6.71 -1.44 12.81
C ALA A 446 -7.85 -2.45 12.70
N PHE A 447 -8.17 -3.09 13.82
CA PHE A 447 -9.21 -4.09 13.92
C PHE A 447 -10.03 -3.85 15.17
N ASP A 448 -11.35 -3.76 15.01
CA ASP A 448 -12.27 -3.81 16.13
C ASP A 448 -12.39 -5.27 16.61
N LEU A 449 -12.42 -5.46 17.91
CA LEU A 449 -12.60 -6.74 18.55
C LEU A 449 -13.99 -6.83 19.18
N ASP A 450 -14.58 -8.01 19.16
CA ASP A 450 -15.85 -8.31 19.81
C ASP A 450 -15.84 -9.69 20.42
N PHE A 451 -16.65 -9.90 21.44
CA PHE A 451 -16.82 -11.22 22.00
C PHE A 451 -17.44 -12.19 20.97
N ALA A 452 -16.99 -13.43 21.01
CA ALA A 452 -17.69 -14.53 20.36
C ALA A 452 -18.91 -14.95 21.18
N ASP A 453 -19.48 -16.11 20.90
CA ASP A 453 -20.71 -16.58 21.55
C ASP A 453 -20.63 -16.71 23.07
N ALA A 454 -19.39 -16.85 23.61
CA ALA A 454 -19.13 -16.98 25.04
C ALA A 454 -18.87 -15.63 25.67
N SER A 455 -19.64 -14.82 25.94
CA SER A 455 -19.63 -13.47 26.52
C SER A 455 -18.57 -13.14 27.59
N THR A 456 -17.64 -14.03 27.92
CA THR A 456 -16.70 -13.84 29.04
C THR A 456 -15.43 -14.67 28.91
N PHE A 457 -14.32 -14.14 29.47
CA PHE A 457 -13.08 -14.89 29.73
C PHE A 457 -13.10 -15.63 31.08
N ALA A 458 -14.16 -15.54 31.88
CA ALA A 458 -14.31 -16.36 33.06
C ALA A 458 -14.55 -17.81 32.66
N SER A 459 -13.81 -18.75 33.26
CA SER A 459 -14.17 -20.16 33.13
C SER A 459 -15.45 -20.44 33.90
N GLU A 460 -16.45 -21.05 33.28
CA GLU A 460 -17.62 -21.54 33.98
C GLU A 460 -17.18 -22.57 35.02
N GLU A 461 -17.42 -22.32 36.29
CA GLU A 461 -17.35 -23.33 37.33
C GLU A 461 -18.41 -24.39 37.01
N GLY A 462 -17.93 -25.61 36.77
CA GLY A 462 -18.64 -26.82 36.52
C GLY A 462 -20.16 -26.85 36.70
N SER A 463 -20.95 -26.65 35.64
CA SER A 463 -22.26 -27.25 35.56
C SER A 463 -22.08 -28.70 35.12
N GLY A 464 -22.12 -29.60 36.12
CA GLY A 464 -22.02 -31.03 35.88
C GLY A 464 -23.09 -31.55 34.96
N ARG A 465 -22.70 -32.01 33.77
CA ARG A 465 -23.36 -33.11 33.06
C ARG A 465 -22.29 -34.14 32.70
N GLY A 466 -22.43 -35.30 33.32
CA GLY A 466 -21.49 -36.41 33.20
C GLY A 466 -21.26 -36.83 31.76
N SER A 467 -20.02 -36.90 31.41
CA SER A 467 -19.46 -37.84 30.46
C SER A 467 -18.10 -38.25 31.02
N ASP A 468 -17.93 -39.57 31.19
CA ASP A 468 -16.76 -40.26 31.72
C ASP A 468 -15.52 -39.96 30.87
N ASP A 469 -14.75 -38.93 31.24
CA ASP A 469 -13.41 -38.69 30.80
C ASP A 469 -12.55 -38.35 32.05
N GLU A 470 -12.01 -39.38 32.68
CA GLU A 470 -11.18 -39.35 33.89
C GLU A 470 -9.79 -38.70 33.71
N ASP A 471 -9.57 -37.83 32.71
CA ASP A 471 -8.24 -37.27 32.46
C ASP A 471 -8.24 -35.72 32.40
N ARG A 472 -9.12 -35.07 33.20
CA ARG A 472 -9.00 -33.63 33.46
C ARG A 472 -8.21 -33.38 34.72
N GLY A 473 -6.89 -33.31 34.59
CA GLY A 473 -6.05 -32.74 35.62
C GLY A 473 -6.58 -31.38 36.06
N SER A 474 -6.91 -31.29 37.35
CA SER A 474 -7.21 -30.13 38.19
C SER A 474 -7.26 -28.78 37.45
N ALA A 475 -8.40 -28.44 36.86
CA ALA A 475 -8.69 -27.08 36.43
C ALA A 475 -9.23 -26.32 37.66
N SER A 476 -8.33 -25.67 38.41
CA SER A 476 -8.73 -24.55 39.25
C SER A 476 -9.42 -23.53 38.35
N GLY A 477 -10.61 -23.04 38.72
CA GLY A 477 -11.37 -22.03 38.02
C GLY A 477 -10.52 -20.79 37.72
N GLY A 478 -9.86 -20.77 36.56
CA GLY A 478 -8.91 -19.76 36.13
C GLY A 478 -9.51 -18.98 34.94
N LEU A 479 -9.09 -17.73 34.79
CA LEU A 479 -9.40 -16.92 33.62
C LEU A 479 -8.81 -17.59 32.36
N ARG A 480 -9.57 -17.54 31.27
CA ARG A 480 -9.05 -17.88 29.94
C ARG A 480 -8.21 -16.71 29.43
N THR A 481 -7.04 -17.01 28.92
CA THR A 481 -6.08 -15.99 28.50
C THR A 481 -6.32 -15.60 27.04
N PRO A 482 -6.65 -14.32 26.73
CA PRO A 482 -6.83 -13.87 25.37
C PRO A 482 -5.54 -13.95 24.56
N ARG A 483 -5.62 -14.47 23.34
CA ARG A 483 -4.46 -14.59 22.45
C ARG A 483 -4.79 -14.15 21.04
N ILE A 484 -3.86 -13.44 20.40
CA ILE A 484 -3.93 -13.05 19.00
C ILE A 484 -2.70 -13.58 18.29
N GLN A 485 -2.93 -14.23 17.14
CA GLN A 485 -1.87 -14.58 16.20
C GLN A 485 -2.07 -13.84 14.88
N MET A 486 -1.08 -13.03 14.54
CA MET A 486 -0.93 -12.43 13.22
C MET A 486 -0.07 -13.35 12.34
N ALA A 487 -0.53 -13.62 11.12
CA ALA A 487 0.25 -14.25 10.07
C ALA A 487 0.23 -13.34 8.84
N PHE A 488 1.39 -12.83 8.43
CA PHE A 488 1.55 -11.93 7.31
C PHE A 488 2.51 -12.53 6.28
N CYS A 489 1.94 -13.01 5.17
CA CYS A 489 2.70 -13.45 4.00
C CYS A 489 2.96 -12.24 3.11
N TYR A 490 4.17 -12.08 2.58
CA TYR A 490 4.55 -10.93 1.77
C TYR A 490 5.77 -11.25 0.90
N CYS A 491 5.94 -10.48 -0.18
CA CYS A 491 7.17 -10.42 -0.95
C CYS A 491 7.91 -9.13 -0.61
N ALA A 492 9.19 -9.22 -0.32
CA ALA A 492 10.02 -8.07 -0.05
C ALA A 492 11.44 -8.29 -0.57
N ARG A 493 12.14 -7.19 -0.84
CA ARG A 493 13.56 -7.23 -1.15
C ARG A 493 14.36 -7.46 0.14
N LEU A 494 15.20 -8.49 0.15
CA LEU A 494 16.21 -8.61 1.19
C LEU A 494 17.27 -7.52 0.97
N GLN A 495 17.53 -6.70 1.98
CA GLN A 495 18.68 -5.80 1.91
C GLN A 495 19.93 -6.65 1.72
N ALA A 496 20.62 -6.46 0.58
CA ALA A 496 22.01 -6.86 0.49
C ALA A 496 22.77 -6.01 1.51
N SER A 497 23.30 -6.64 2.55
CA SER A 497 24.27 -6.00 3.42
C SER A 497 25.45 -5.62 2.54
N LYS A 498 25.58 -4.31 2.25
CA LYS A 498 26.73 -3.78 1.50
C LYS A 498 27.97 -4.11 2.31
N PRO A 499 28.87 -4.98 1.83
CA PRO A 499 30.13 -5.17 2.54
C PRO A 499 30.89 -3.83 2.52
N PRO A 500 31.38 -3.35 3.67
CA PRO A 500 32.14 -2.12 3.73
C PRO A 500 33.40 -2.29 2.86
N GLY A 501 33.54 -1.46 1.81
CA GLY A 501 34.74 -1.36 1.00
C GLY A 501 34.74 -2.03 -0.39
N ALA A 502 33.64 -2.58 -0.87
CA ALA A 502 33.53 -3.17 -2.21
C ALA A 502 33.33 -2.08 -3.30
N ALA A 503 34.38 -1.38 -3.66
CA ALA A 503 34.42 -0.66 -4.93
C ALA A 503 34.72 -1.69 -6.04
N GLY A 504 33.78 -1.88 -6.98
CA GLY A 504 33.97 -2.71 -8.18
C GLY A 504 33.24 -4.06 -8.23
N VAL A 505 32.38 -4.40 -7.28
CA VAL A 505 31.52 -5.59 -7.38
C VAL A 505 30.28 -5.27 -8.21
N GLU A 506 30.05 -6.03 -9.30
CA GLU A 506 28.76 -5.99 -10.03
C GLU A 506 27.60 -6.11 -9.04
N TRP A 507 26.73 -5.12 -9.03
CA TRP A 507 25.54 -5.11 -8.21
C TRP A 507 24.63 -6.27 -8.62
N ARG A 508 24.66 -7.35 -7.86
CA ARG A 508 23.61 -8.35 -7.98
C ARG A 508 22.34 -7.76 -7.37
N ALA A 509 21.27 -7.76 -8.15
CA ALA A 509 19.95 -7.39 -7.66
C ALA A 509 19.65 -8.12 -6.35
N SER A 510 19.22 -7.39 -5.33
CA SER A 510 18.69 -8.01 -4.13
C SER A 510 17.43 -8.77 -4.51
N PRO A 511 17.41 -10.12 -4.41
CA PRO A 511 16.27 -10.89 -4.86
C PRO A 511 15.04 -10.54 -4.02
N LEU A 512 13.88 -10.51 -4.68
CA LEU A 512 12.62 -10.54 -3.97
C LEU A 512 12.45 -11.93 -3.35
N VAL A 513 12.15 -11.96 -2.06
CA VAL A 513 11.87 -13.20 -1.34
C VAL A 513 10.45 -13.18 -0.80
N LYS A 514 9.82 -14.34 -0.81
CA LYS A 514 8.53 -14.54 -0.17
C LYS A 514 8.76 -14.98 1.26
N ARG A 515 8.20 -14.24 2.20
CA ARG A 515 8.27 -14.50 3.63
C ARG A 515 6.88 -14.57 4.24
N LEU A 516 6.75 -15.34 5.30
CA LEU A 516 5.57 -15.32 6.13
C LEU A 516 6.00 -15.02 7.57
N ARG A 517 5.61 -13.86 8.08
CA ARG A 517 5.86 -13.44 9.44
C ARG A 517 4.73 -13.92 10.35
N VAL A 518 5.08 -14.56 11.43
CA VAL A 518 4.14 -15.03 12.47
C VAL A 518 4.46 -14.31 13.76
N GLN A 519 3.46 -13.69 14.36
CA GLN A 519 3.56 -13.13 15.71
C GLN A 519 2.38 -13.61 16.53
N THR A 520 2.64 -14.09 17.75
CA THR A 520 1.60 -14.51 18.69
C THR A 520 1.82 -13.78 20.01
N VAL A 521 0.78 -13.12 20.49
CA VAL A 521 0.79 -12.34 21.72
C VAL A 521 -0.34 -12.80 22.63
N GLU A 522 -0.07 -12.84 23.92
CA GLU A 522 -1.00 -13.14 24.99
C GLU A 522 -1.28 -11.84 25.76
N PHE A 523 -2.50 -11.66 26.22
CA PHE A 523 -2.94 -10.46 26.93
C PHE A 523 -3.55 -10.82 28.26
N ASP A 524 -3.46 -9.89 29.20
CA ASP A 524 -4.16 -9.99 30.49
C ASP A 524 -5.65 -9.70 30.32
N VAL A 525 -6.42 -9.99 31.39
CA VAL A 525 -7.87 -9.74 31.47
C VAL A 525 -8.14 -8.74 32.60
N ALA A 526 -8.70 -7.58 32.24
CA ALA A 526 -9.18 -6.59 33.19
C ALA A 526 -10.53 -7.00 33.75
N LYS A 527 -10.67 -6.95 35.07
CA LYS A 527 -11.88 -7.36 35.81
C LYS A 527 -12.77 -6.20 36.20
N THR A 528 -12.24 -5.00 36.21
CA THR A 528 -12.90 -3.79 36.67
C THR A 528 -12.77 -2.65 35.67
N PRO A 529 -13.72 -1.69 35.64
CA PRO A 529 -13.57 -0.48 34.83
C PRO A 529 -12.31 0.33 35.17
N VAL A 530 -11.87 0.31 36.42
CA VAL A 530 -10.66 1.00 36.88
C VAL A 530 -9.42 0.42 36.22
N GLU A 531 -9.30 -0.91 36.14
CA GLU A 531 -8.22 -1.59 35.42
C GLU A 531 -8.24 -1.28 33.93
N MET A 532 -9.45 -1.25 33.31
CA MET A 532 -9.60 -0.86 31.90
C MET A 532 -9.11 0.56 31.62
N TYR A 533 -9.48 1.54 32.49
CA TYR A 533 -9.05 2.92 32.32
C TYR A 533 -7.57 3.11 32.65
N ALA A 534 -7.03 2.41 33.62
CA ALA A 534 -5.61 2.48 33.98
C ALA A 534 -4.69 1.93 32.88
N GLY A 535 -5.13 0.88 32.20
CA GLY A 535 -4.37 0.22 31.12
C GLY A 535 -4.62 0.83 29.72
N MET A 536 -5.35 1.94 29.60
CA MET A 536 -5.63 2.56 28.28
C MET A 536 -4.36 2.93 27.52
N VAL A 537 -4.35 2.65 26.22
CA VAL A 537 -3.33 3.11 25.27
C VAL A 537 -3.94 4.20 24.36
N PRO A 538 -3.77 5.50 24.73
CA PRO A 538 -4.48 6.61 24.08
C PRO A 538 -4.25 6.68 22.57
N GLU A 539 -3.03 6.37 22.09
CA GLU A 539 -2.70 6.41 20.68
C GLU A 539 -3.51 5.37 19.87
N VAL A 540 -3.70 4.18 20.42
CA VAL A 540 -4.48 3.11 19.76
C VAL A 540 -5.97 3.45 19.78
N ILE A 541 -6.47 3.91 20.94
CA ILE A 541 -7.87 4.36 21.07
C ILE A 541 -8.18 5.48 20.08
N LEU A 542 -7.30 6.50 20.00
CA LEU A 542 -7.48 7.60 19.06
C LEU A 542 -7.49 7.12 17.61
N LYS A 543 -6.59 6.20 17.25
CA LYS A 543 -6.59 5.60 15.90
C LYS A 543 -7.88 4.87 15.60
N LEU A 544 -8.37 4.03 16.51
CA LEU A 544 -9.64 3.31 16.35
C LEU A 544 -10.82 4.26 16.21
N LEU A 545 -10.91 5.29 17.04
CA LEU A 545 -11.98 6.30 16.97
C LEU A 545 -11.94 7.08 15.65
N VAL A 546 -10.76 7.54 15.24
CA VAL A 546 -10.60 8.29 14.00
C VAL A 546 -11.02 7.44 12.80
N VAL A 547 -10.50 6.21 12.65
CA VAL A 547 -10.87 5.37 11.51
C VAL A 547 -12.35 4.96 11.53
N SER A 548 -12.93 4.72 12.71
CA SER A 548 -14.34 4.40 12.86
C SER A 548 -15.23 5.60 12.46
N LEU A 549 -14.92 6.81 12.92
CA LEU A 549 -15.64 8.03 12.56
C LEU A 549 -15.59 8.30 11.05
N PHE A 550 -14.40 8.24 10.45
CA PHE A 550 -14.26 8.47 9.01
C PHE A 550 -14.97 7.41 8.18
N THR A 551 -14.98 6.15 8.60
CA THR A 551 -15.68 5.08 7.90
C THR A 551 -17.19 5.22 8.04
N THR A 552 -17.69 5.54 9.22
CA THR A 552 -19.12 5.73 9.49
C THR A 552 -19.65 6.97 8.76
N THR A 553 -18.91 8.08 8.77
CA THR A 553 -19.30 9.32 8.07
C THR A 553 -19.38 9.11 6.54
N ILE A 554 -18.56 8.25 5.97
CA ILE A 554 -18.62 7.91 4.53
C ILE A 554 -19.82 7.01 4.19
N ILE A 555 -20.29 6.20 5.15
CA ILE A 555 -21.46 5.32 4.95
C ILE A 555 -22.79 6.08 5.14
N VAL A 556 -22.80 7.09 5.98
CA VAL A 556 -24.04 7.86 6.30
C VAL A 556 -24.24 9.06 5.35
N ILE A 557 -23.24 9.44 4.58
CA ILE A 557 -23.30 10.46 3.54
C ILE A 557 -23.19 9.81 2.16
#